data_cf9f2f1b7eadbbf86dc7e05e9feb7930
#
_entry.id   cf9f2f1b7eadbbf86dc7e05e9feb7930
#
_cell.length_a   1.000
_cell.length_b   1.000
_cell.length_c   1.000
_cell.angle_alpha   90.00
_cell.angle_beta   90.00
_cell.angle_gamma   90.00
#
_symmetry.space_group_name_H-M   'P 1'
#
loop_
_entity.id
_entity.type
_entity.pdbx_description
1 polymer ?
#
loop_
_entity_poly.entity_id
_entity_poly.type
_entity_poly.pdbx_seq_one_letter_code
_entity_poly.pdbx_strand_id
1 'polypeptide(L)'
;MKNYDMCEALYALPDGIVVPRRKPLAVPLLVAVVGVAMLVVNALIPATAEYANLKSAVVLFGAAFVLVGAIISVLRFKGTQTAPWHVQDGCFLKKEVLKFVKERSSMVRDLVRKGDFATLRSLPDDGVSAVTVVVYSSPRSGFCAAQVFEYVDMELQAVGDIKIVM
;
A
#
# COMPACT_ATOMS: atom_id res chain seq x y z
N MET A 1 17.11 -6.37 -5.28
CA MET A 1 15.77 -6.22 -5.87
C MET A 1 15.51 -4.73 -6.07
N LYS A 2 15.63 -4.22 -7.30
CA LYS A 2 15.16 -2.87 -7.61
C LYS A 2 13.64 -2.87 -7.45
N ASN A 3 13.13 -2.06 -6.52
CA ASN A 3 11.70 -1.83 -6.41
C ASN A 3 11.22 -1.27 -7.74
N TYR A 4 10.18 -1.90 -8.34
CA TYR A 4 9.45 -1.27 -9.46
C TYR A 4 8.74 -0.05 -8.91
N ASP A 5 9.44 1.04 -8.88
CA ASP A 5 8.87 2.24 -8.31
C ASP A 5 8.49 3.18 -9.45
N MET A 6 7.24 2.99 -9.90
CA MET A 6 6.55 3.92 -10.77
C MET A 6 6.43 5.33 -10.12
N CYS A 7 6.81 5.47 -8.84
CA CYS A 7 6.65 6.72 -8.10
C CYS A 7 7.48 7.85 -8.69
N GLU A 8 8.72 7.59 -9.12
CA GLU A 8 9.57 8.62 -9.73
C GLU A 8 8.92 9.21 -10.98
N ALA A 9 8.37 8.36 -11.82
CA ALA A 9 7.68 8.80 -13.02
C ALA A 9 6.34 9.51 -12.70
N LEU A 10 5.63 9.12 -11.62
CA LEU A 10 4.46 9.86 -11.13
C LEU A 10 4.83 11.25 -10.60
N TYR A 11 5.98 11.39 -9.94
CA TYR A 11 6.44 12.68 -9.42
C TYR A 11 6.98 13.61 -10.53
N ALA A 12 7.38 13.05 -11.66
CA ALA A 12 7.81 13.80 -12.84
C ALA A 12 6.65 14.33 -13.69
N LEU A 13 5.38 14.04 -13.30
CA LEU A 13 4.22 14.55 -14.02
C LEU A 13 4.19 16.09 -14.00
N PRO A 14 3.77 16.70 -15.14
CA PRO A 14 3.63 18.15 -15.22
C PRO A 14 2.62 18.66 -14.17
N ASP A 15 2.73 19.92 -13.81
CA ASP A 15 1.83 20.63 -12.88
C ASP A 15 1.83 20.11 -11.44
N GLY A 16 2.74 19.18 -11.08
CA GLY A 16 2.82 18.66 -9.72
C GLY A 16 1.53 17.97 -9.25
N ILE A 17 0.81 17.31 -10.18
CA ILE A 17 -0.46 16.61 -9.90
C ILE A 17 -0.28 15.58 -8.79
N VAL A 18 0.87 14.90 -8.78
CA VAL A 18 1.24 13.92 -7.76
C VAL A 18 2.55 14.33 -7.09
N VAL A 19 2.52 14.45 -5.77
CA VAL A 19 3.70 14.82 -4.97
C VAL A 19 4.05 13.76 -3.95
N PRO A 20 5.35 13.60 -3.61
CA PRO A 20 5.75 12.71 -2.53
C PRO A 20 5.33 13.28 -1.18
N ARG A 21 4.52 12.54 -0.41
CA ARG A 21 4.09 12.95 0.92
C ARG A 21 4.29 11.83 1.93
N ARG A 22 4.72 12.17 3.15
CA ARG A 22 4.85 11.20 4.25
C ARG A 22 3.47 10.78 4.76
N LYS A 23 3.30 9.48 5.00
CA LYS A 23 2.06 8.97 5.62
C LYS A 23 1.96 9.45 7.07
N PRO A 24 0.75 9.82 7.55
CA PRO A 24 0.57 10.30 8.91
C PRO A 24 0.92 9.23 9.95
N LEU A 25 1.51 9.67 11.06
CA LEU A 25 1.85 8.81 12.20
C LEU A 25 0.66 8.57 13.14
N ALA A 26 -0.45 9.28 12.93
CA ALA A 26 -1.60 9.23 13.85
C ALA A 26 -2.15 7.81 14.06
N VAL A 27 -2.30 7.03 13.00
CA VAL A 27 -2.87 5.67 13.11
C VAL A 27 -1.98 4.72 13.94
N PRO A 28 -0.67 4.54 13.64
CA PRO A 28 0.15 3.67 14.46
C PRO A 28 0.32 4.15 15.90
N LEU A 29 0.35 5.46 16.12
CA LEU A 29 0.40 6.02 17.46
C LEU A 29 -0.88 5.69 18.24
N LEU A 30 -2.05 5.81 17.61
CA LEU A 30 -3.33 5.45 18.21
C LEU A 30 -3.37 3.96 18.59
N VAL A 31 -2.87 3.08 17.73
CA VAL A 31 -2.77 1.63 18.04
C VAL A 31 -1.90 1.41 19.29
N ALA A 32 -0.76 2.08 19.40
CA ALA A 32 0.10 1.97 20.57
C ALA A 32 -0.62 2.50 21.85
N VAL A 33 -1.33 3.62 21.76
CA VAL A 33 -2.09 4.20 22.88
C VAL A 33 -3.19 3.23 23.35
N VAL A 34 -3.92 2.60 22.43
CA VAL A 34 -4.92 1.58 22.76
C VAL A 34 -4.27 0.40 23.49
N GLY A 35 -3.11 -0.05 23.04
CA GLY A 35 -2.36 -1.10 23.72
C GLY A 35 -1.97 -0.73 25.15
N VAL A 36 -1.48 0.50 25.36
CA VAL A 36 -1.17 1.00 26.71
C VAL A 36 -2.44 1.06 27.58
N ALA A 37 -3.55 1.56 27.04
CA ALA A 37 -4.81 1.60 27.76
C ALA A 37 -5.29 0.21 28.21
N MET A 38 -5.14 -0.81 27.34
CA MET A 38 -5.44 -2.20 27.71
C MET A 38 -4.57 -2.69 28.87
N LEU A 39 -3.28 -2.39 28.86
CA LEU A 39 -2.37 -2.77 29.95
C LEU A 39 -2.72 -2.07 31.28
N VAL A 40 -3.15 -0.80 31.22
CA VAL A 40 -3.64 -0.08 32.42
C VAL A 40 -4.93 -0.70 32.93
N VAL A 41 -5.89 -0.98 32.05
CA VAL A 41 -7.16 -1.67 32.44
C VAL A 41 -6.86 -3.03 33.08
N ASN A 42 -5.86 -3.80 32.55
CA ASN A 42 -5.47 -5.07 33.14
C ASN A 42 -5.02 -4.94 34.61
N ALA A 43 -4.40 -3.81 34.99
CA ALA A 43 -4.01 -3.59 36.38
C ALA A 43 -5.23 -3.42 37.32
N LEU A 44 -6.38 -3.03 36.78
CA LEU A 44 -7.63 -2.86 37.53
C LEU A 44 -8.44 -4.16 37.65
N ILE A 45 -8.13 -5.18 36.87
CA ILE A 45 -8.82 -6.49 36.91
C ILE A 45 -8.35 -7.28 38.16
N PRO A 46 -9.26 -7.78 38.98
CA PRO A 46 -8.92 -8.56 40.18
C PRO A 46 -8.08 -9.81 39.82
N ALA A 47 -7.10 -10.13 40.65
CA ALA A 47 -6.25 -11.31 40.45
C ALA A 47 -6.89 -12.58 41.03
N THR A 48 -8.10 -12.93 40.57
CA THR A 48 -8.80 -14.15 40.97
C THR A 48 -8.74 -15.22 39.87
N ALA A 49 -8.93 -16.48 40.23
CA ALA A 49 -8.90 -17.59 39.27
C ALA A 49 -9.93 -17.42 38.13
N GLU A 50 -11.06 -16.80 38.44
CA GLU A 50 -12.13 -16.52 37.46
C GLU A 50 -11.69 -15.60 36.33
N TYR A 51 -10.88 -14.59 36.63
CA TYR A 51 -10.39 -13.61 35.66
C TYR A 51 -8.99 -13.90 35.09
N ALA A 52 -8.37 -15.02 35.47
CA ALA A 52 -7.00 -15.33 35.07
C ALA A 52 -6.82 -15.37 33.53
N ASN A 53 -7.74 -16.02 32.82
CA ASN A 53 -7.68 -16.10 31.35
C ASN A 53 -7.92 -14.75 30.68
N LEU A 54 -8.89 -13.96 31.18
CA LEU A 54 -9.16 -12.62 30.68
C LEU A 54 -7.95 -11.71 30.88
N LYS A 55 -7.35 -11.76 32.06
CA LYS A 55 -6.16 -10.96 32.41
C LYS A 55 -4.98 -11.29 31.50
N SER A 56 -4.74 -12.57 31.25
CA SER A 56 -3.68 -13.02 30.35
C SER A 56 -3.93 -12.57 28.90
N ALA A 57 -5.18 -12.67 28.42
CA ALA A 57 -5.54 -12.21 27.08
C ALA A 57 -5.35 -10.68 26.92
N VAL A 58 -5.79 -9.89 27.91
CA VAL A 58 -5.66 -8.43 27.88
C VAL A 58 -4.19 -8.01 27.89
N VAL A 59 -3.32 -8.68 28.64
CA VAL A 59 -1.87 -8.44 28.63
C VAL A 59 -1.28 -8.76 27.26
N LEU A 60 -1.61 -9.93 26.70
CA LEU A 60 -1.08 -10.39 25.42
C LEU A 60 -1.44 -9.42 24.30
N PHE A 61 -2.73 -9.08 24.15
CA PHE A 61 -3.17 -8.15 23.10
C PHE A 61 -2.69 -6.72 23.35
N GLY A 62 -2.68 -6.25 24.59
CA GLY A 62 -2.14 -4.93 24.95
C GLY A 62 -0.66 -4.80 24.59
N ALA A 63 0.15 -5.78 24.96
CA ALA A 63 1.57 -5.81 24.61
C ALA A 63 1.79 -5.89 23.09
N ALA A 64 1.02 -6.73 22.37
CA ALA A 64 1.08 -6.83 20.93
C ALA A 64 0.76 -5.49 20.24
N PHE A 65 -0.28 -4.77 20.66
CA PHE A 65 -0.65 -3.47 20.11
C PHE A 65 0.41 -2.40 20.38
N VAL A 66 1.00 -2.38 21.57
CA VAL A 66 2.11 -1.47 21.89
C VAL A 66 3.30 -1.75 20.97
N LEU A 67 3.72 -3.01 20.84
CA LEU A 67 4.85 -3.38 20.00
C LEU A 67 4.61 -3.06 18.53
N VAL A 68 3.48 -3.47 17.97
CA VAL A 68 3.14 -3.21 16.56
C VAL A 68 3.03 -1.71 16.30
N GLY A 69 2.34 -0.96 17.17
CA GLY A 69 2.22 0.48 17.06
C GLY A 69 3.57 1.19 17.14
N ALA A 70 4.44 0.79 18.06
CA ALA A 70 5.79 1.33 18.23
C ALA A 70 6.68 1.03 17.00
N ILE A 71 6.72 -0.22 16.54
CA ILE A 71 7.53 -0.63 15.39
C ILE A 71 7.10 0.16 14.13
N ILE A 72 5.80 0.21 13.84
CA ILE A 72 5.30 0.95 12.67
C ILE A 72 5.60 2.44 12.81
N SER A 73 5.48 3.02 14.01
CA SER A 73 5.81 4.43 14.27
C SER A 73 7.28 4.73 14.00
N VAL A 74 8.19 3.89 14.49
CA VAL A 74 9.64 4.03 14.27
C VAL A 74 9.99 3.87 12.79
N LEU A 75 9.42 2.88 12.10
CA LEU A 75 9.64 2.66 10.67
C LEU A 75 9.15 3.84 9.83
N ARG A 76 8.00 4.43 10.17
CA ARG A 76 7.49 5.62 9.49
C ARG A 76 8.27 6.89 9.84
N PHE A 77 8.77 7.00 11.06
CA PHE A 77 9.56 8.15 11.50
C PHE A 77 10.95 8.17 10.87
N LYS A 78 11.65 7.02 10.90
CA LYS A 78 12.99 6.86 10.28
C LYS A 78 12.92 6.67 8.77
N GLY A 79 11.80 6.18 8.26
CA GLY A 79 11.65 5.85 6.84
C GLY A 79 11.57 7.10 5.99
N THR A 80 12.37 7.12 4.93
CA THR A 80 12.25 8.01 3.78
C THR A 80 11.03 7.65 2.90
N GLN A 81 10.15 6.75 3.36
CA GLN A 81 9.01 6.26 2.59
C GLN A 81 7.98 7.35 2.40
N THR A 82 8.10 8.02 1.27
CA THR A 82 7.05 8.87 0.74
C THR A 82 6.04 8.02 -0.03
N ALA A 83 4.78 8.42 -0.01
CA ALA A 83 3.73 7.82 -0.82
C ALA A 83 3.17 8.87 -1.78
N PRO A 84 2.73 8.46 -2.97
CA PRO A 84 2.14 9.36 -3.94
C PRO A 84 0.86 10.00 -3.37
N TRP A 85 0.85 11.33 -3.35
CA TRP A 85 -0.27 12.14 -2.91
C TRP A 85 -0.83 12.91 -4.10
N HIS A 86 -2.10 12.72 -4.41
CA HIS A 86 -2.80 13.48 -5.43
C HIS A 86 -3.26 14.81 -4.86
N VAL A 87 -2.74 15.90 -5.44
CA VAL A 87 -2.90 17.26 -4.87
C VAL A 87 -4.34 17.72 -4.96
N GLN A 88 -4.98 17.56 -6.12
CA GLN A 88 -6.36 18.01 -6.33
C GLN A 88 -7.36 17.27 -5.43
N ASP A 89 -7.20 15.96 -5.25
CA ASP A 89 -8.11 15.16 -4.43
C ASP A 89 -7.78 15.23 -2.95
N GLY A 90 -6.61 15.73 -2.57
CA GLY A 90 -6.17 15.78 -1.19
C GLY A 90 -6.10 14.40 -0.54
N CYS A 91 -5.63 13.37 -1.26
CA CYS A 91 -5.55 12.00 -0.76
C CYS A 91 -4.33 11.24 -1.29
N PHE A 92 -3.94 10.18 -0.58
CA PHE A 92 -2.93 9.24 -1.07
C PHE A 92 -3.51 8.36 -2.16
N LEU A 93 -2.71 8.13 -3.20
CA LEU A 93 -3.05 7.17 -4.24
C LEU A 93 -2.98 5.74 -3.69
N LYS A 94 -3.96 4.93 -4.09
CA LYS A 94 -3.99 3.49 -3.78
C LYS A 94 -3.15 2.76 -4.82
N LYS A 95 -2.15 2.00 -4.34
CA LYS A 95 -1.35 1.11 -5.18
C LYS A 95 -2.03 -0.23 -5.31
N GLU A 96 -2.15 -0.71 -6.52
CA GLU A 96 -2.64 -2.03 -6.89
C GLU A 96 -1.61 -2.68 -7.80
N VAL A 97 -1.37 -3.97 -7.62
CA VAL A 97 -0.41 -4.74 -8.43
C VAL A 97 -1.15 -5.94 -8.99
N LEU A 98 -1.28 -5.99 -10.29
CA LEU A 98 -1.93 -7.07 -11.03
C LEU A 98 -0.86 -7.91 -11.73
N LYS A 99 -0.97 -9.23 -11.67
CA LYS A 99 0.03 -10.15 -12.19
C LYS A 99 -0.59 -11.08 -13.22
N PHE A 100 0.07 -11.20 -14.34
CA PHE A 100 -0.43 -11.97 -15.47
C PHE A 100 0.65 -12.88 -16.06
N VAL A 101 0.22 -13.95 -16.69
CA VAL A 101 1.08 -14.85 -17.48
C VAL A 101 1.57 -14.14 -18.75
N LYS A 102 2.69 -14.65 -19.32
CA LYS A 102 3.35 -14.04 -20.48
C LYS A 102 2.44 -14.02 -21.73
N GLU A 103 1.59 -15.02 -21.89
CA GLU A 103 0.65 -15.17 -23.00
C GLU A 103 -0.35 -14.02 -23.11
N ARG A 104 -0.64 -13.37 -21.98
CA ARG A 104 -1.54 -12.20 -21.91
C ARG A 104 -0.84 -10.86 -22.11
N SER A 105 0.47 -10.85 -22.31
CA SER A 105 1.27 -9.62 -22.38
C SER A 105 0.71 -8.61 -23.40
N SER A 106 0.41 -9.05 -24.64
CA SER A 106 -0.12 -8.17 -25.69
C SER A 106 -1.47 -7.57 -25.32
N MET A 107 -2.39 -8.39 -24.80
CA MET A 107 -3.71 -7.96 -24.37
C MET A 107 -3.62 -6.95 -23.22
N VAL A 108 -2.80 -7.24 -22.22
CA VAL A 108 -2.60 -6.37 -21.06
C VAL A 108 -2.01 -5.01 -21.47
N ARG A 109 -1.01 -5.01 -22.35
CA ARG A 109 -0.43 -3.77 -22.90
C ARG A 109 -1.47 -2.94 -23.66
N ASP A 110 -2.31 -3.59 -24.46
CA ASP A 110 -3.36 -2.91 -25.23
C ASP A 110 -4.43 -2.29 -24.31
N LEU A 111 -4.84 -3.00 -23.25
CA LEU A 111 -5.78 -2.47 -22.26
C LEU A 111 -5.19 -1.26 -21.52
N VAL A 112 -3.95 -1.35 -21.08
CA VAL A 112 -3.27 -0.22 -20.43
C VAL A 112 -3.14 0.95 -21.40
N ARG A 113 -2.73 0.72 -22.65
CA ARG A 113 -2.59 1.77 -23.66
C ARG A 113 -3.92 2.49 -23.95
N LYS A 114 -5.04 1.74 -23.98
CA LYS A 114 -6.38 2.29 -24.16
C LYS A 114 -6.90 2.99 -22.89
N GLY A 115 -6.31 2.73 -21.72
CA GLY A 115 -6.79 3.23 -20.43
C GLY A 115 -8.01 2.48 -19.90
N ASP A 116 -8.26 1.26 -20.40
CA ASP A 116 -9.38 0.42 -19.95
C ASP A 116 -8.99 -0.37 -18.70
N PHE A 117 -8.90 0.36 -17.60
CA PHE A 117 -8.53 -0.22 -16.30
C PHE A 117 -9.67 -1.04 -15.68
N ALA A 118 -10.91 -0.84 -16.12
CA ALA A 118 -12.05 -1.63 -15.65
C ALA A 118 -11.92 -3.08 -16.14
N THR A 119 -11.74 -3.26 -17.45
CA THR A 119 -11.50 -4.57 -18.05
C THR A 119 -10.21 -5.21 -17.51
N LEU A 120 -9.14 -4.42 -17.34
CA LEU A 120 -7.87 -4.92 -16.80
C LEU A 120 -8.06 -5.55 -15.41
N ARG A 121 -8.82 -4.90 -14.51
CA ARG A 121 -9.11 -5.41 -13.16
C ARG A 121 -10.05 -6.61 -13.13
N SER A 122 -10.87 -6.79 -14.18
CA SER A 122 -11.75 -7.96 -14.30
C SER A 122 -11.03 -9.22 -14.75
N LEU A 123 -9.80 -9.09 -15.27
CA LEU A 123 -8.99 -10.25 -15.61
C LEU A 123 -8.55 -10.98 -14.34
N PRO A 124 -8.55 -12.31 -14.36
CA PRO A 124 -8.05 -13.09 -13.22
C PRO A 124 -6.55 -12.80 -13.00
N ASP A 125 -6.18 -12.57 -11.74
CA ASP A 125 -4.77 -12.49 -11.33
C ASP A 125 -4.19 -13.91 -11.35
N ASP A 126 -3.21 -14.13 -12.21
CA ASP A 126 -2.59 -15.45 -12.39
C ASP A 126 -1.56 -15.76 -11.28
N GLY A 127 -1.26 -14.80 -10.40
CA GLY A 127 -0.26 -14.93 -9.35
C GLY A 127 1.19 -15.02 -9.83
N VAL A 128 1.41 -15.14 -11.14
CA VAL A 128 2.73 -15.26 -11.77
C VAL A 128 3.19 -13.89 -12.27
N SER A 129 4.36 -13.46 -11.85
CA SER A 129 4.90 -12.13 -12.17
C SER A 129 5.63 -12.05 -13.52
N ALA A 130 5.18 -12.80 -14.56
CA ALA A 130 5.76 -12.69 -15.89
C ALA A 130 5.47 -11.30 -16.52
N VAL A 131 4.22 -10.84 -16.35
CA VAL A 131 3.78 -9.49 -16.69
C VAL A 131 3.12 -8.90 -15.44
N THR A 132 3.61 -7.78 -15.00
CA THR A 132 3.11 -7.09 -13.81
C THR A 132 2.62 -5.71 -14.20
N VAL A 133 1.38 -5.37 -13.85
CA VAL A 133 0.87 -4.01 -14.00
C VAL A 133 0.76 -3.36 -12.64
N VAL A 134 1.44 -2.24 -12.49
CA VAL A 134 1.31 -1.40 -11.31
C VAL A 134 0.33 -0.29 -11.62
N VAL A 135 -0.73 -0.22 -10.84
CA VAL A 135 -1.79 0.79 -10.97
C VAL A 135 -1.82 1.66 -9.72
N TYR A 136 -1.81 2.97 -9.91
CA TYR A 136 -2.10 3.94 -8.87
C TYR A 136 -3.40 4.63 -9.18
N SER A 137 -4.35 4.60 -8.27
CA SER A 137 -5.67 5.23 -8.45
C SER A 137 -6.04 6.12 -7.27
N SER A 138 -6.75 7.20 -7.58
CA SER A 138 -7.36 8.03 -6.55
C SER A 138 -8.66 7.39 -6.05
N PRO A 139 -8.87 7.30 -4.73
CA PRO A 139 -10.16 6.84 -4.20
C PRO A 139 -11.27 7.89 -4.29
N ARG A 140 -10.97 9.11 -4.72
CA ARG A 140 -11.92 10.24 -4.73
C ARG A 140 -12.27 10.75 -6.10
N SER A 141 -11.42 10.51 -7.10
CA SER A 141 -11.63 10.93 -8.49
C SER A 141 -11.41 9.76 -9.44
N GLY A 142 -11.56 10.02 -10.74
CA GLY A 142 -11.24 9.08 -11.82
C GLY A 142 -9.74 8.94 -12.10
N PHE A 143 -8.86 9.68 -11.40
CA PHE A 143 -7.43 9.60 -11.65
C PHE A 143 -6.92 8.18 -11.50
N CYS A 144 -6.31 7.68 -12.55
CA CYS A 144 -5.70 6.37 -12.61
C CYS A 144 -4.43 6.43 -13.46
N ALA A 145 -3.33 5.92 -12.94
CA ALA A 145 -2.07 5.82 -13.65
C ALA A 145 -1.60 4.38 -13.61
N ALA A 146 -1.19 3.82 -14.74
CA ALA A 146 -0.74 2.46 -14.83
C ALA A 146 0.54 2.34 -15.67
N GLN A 147 1.39 1.39 -15.29
CA GLN A 147 2.58 1.03 -16.05
C GLN A 147 2.73 -0.49 -16.08
N VAL A 148 3.14 -1.01 -17.24
CA VAL A 148 3.39 -2.43 -17.46
C VAL A 148 4.86 -2.71 -17.22
N PHE A 149 5.13 -3.80 -16.52
CA PHE A 149 6.47 -4.33 -16.30
C PHE A 149 6.52 -5.77 -16.78
N GLU A 150 7.59 -6.16 -17.44
CA GLU A 150 7.83 -7.52 -17.86
C GLU A 150 9.13 -8.06 -17.30
N TYR A 151 9.14 -9.37 -17.07
CA TYR A 151 10.31 -10.05 -16.57
C TYR A 151 11.25 -10.39 -17.73
N VAL A 152 12.36 -9.65 -17.83
CA VAL A 152 13.40 -9.80 -18.83
C VAL A 152 14.75 -9.92 -18.11
N ASP A 153 15.55 -10.90 -18.44
CA ASP A 153 16.90 -11.12 -17.88
C ASP A 153 16.95 -11.10 -16.34
N MET A 154 16.01 -11.83 -15.71
CA MET A 154 15.86 -11.93 -14.25
C MET A 154 15.50 -10.61 -13.52
N GLU A 155 15.17 -9.57 -14.26
CA GLU A 155 14.69 -8.29 -13.70
C GLU A 155 13.34 -7.91 -14.32
N LEU A 156 12.48 -7.25 -13.53
CA LEU A 156 11.28 -6.64 -14.07
C LEU A 156 11.64 -5.27 -14.63
N GLN A 157 11.41 -5.11 -15.92
CA GLN A 157 11.68 -3.88 -16.66
C GLN A 157 10.37 -3.23 -17.09
N ALA A 158 10.31 -1.90 -17.01
CA ALA A 158 9.16 -1.16 -17.48
C ALA A 158 9.05 -1.28 -19.01
N VAL A 159 7.86 -1.62 -19.48
CA VAL A 159 7.56 -1.74 -20.91
C VAL A 159 6.56 -0.66 -21.29
N GLY A 160 7.04 0.34 -22.01
CA GLY A 160 6.24 1.49 -22.43
C GLY A 160 6.12 2.59 -21.36
N ASP A 161 5.47 3.67 -21.75
CA ASP A 161 5.26 4.85 -20.91
C ASP A 161 4.10 4.64 -19.91
N ILE A 162 4.10 5.46 -18.87
CA ILE A 162 2.97 5.52 -17.96
C ILE A 162 1.72 6.01 -18.71
N LYS A 163 0.64 5.24 -18.59
CA LYS A 163 -0.69 5.69 -19.06
C LYS A 163 -1.45 6.33 -17.91
N ILE A 164 -1.92 7.54 -18.14
CA ILE A 164 -2.73 8.30 -17.18
C ILE A 164 -4.13 8.50 -17.77
N VAL A 165 -5.14 8.35 -16.92
CA VAL A 165 -6.54 8.69 -17.16
C VAL A 165 -7.00 9.58 -16.00
N MET A 166 -7.63 10.69 -16.34
CA MET A 166 -8.16 11.66 -15.37
C MET A 166 -9.67 11.73 -15.48
#